data_0d092555e784ade60b97227e4861fd47
#
_entry.id   0d092555e784ade60b97227e4861fd47
#
_cell.length_a   1.000
_cell.length_b   1.000
_cell.length_c   1.000
_cell.angle_alpha   90.00
_cell.angle_beta   90.00
_cell.angle_gamma   90.00
#
_symmetry.space_group_name_H-M   'P 1'
#
loop_
_entity.id
_entity.type
_entity.pdbx_description
1 polymer ?
#
loop_
_entity_poly.entity_id
_entity_poly.type
_entity_poly.pdbx_seq_one_letter_code
_entity_poly.pdbx_strand_id
1 'polypeptide(L)'
;MPADGAAPGAAVHWFDLRTVPATPWKNGGGSTRELVCWPPGAGTDAFGWRVSVARIAAPGPFSAFAGVDRQIMLLDGDGVTLHGEDAALCHTLQQRWQPWRFAGEQPLDCRLIGGPSTDFNLMLRRGQWQGRMQVVHDMATVGATGAGLCMVLQGQWAVLGGDAARVLQPGQGLWWPEAMGARVLQPLQPLSPEVANPHPFAPDARPALVWVDVAPVNM
;
A
#
# COMPACT_ATOMS: atom_id res chain seq x y z
N MET A 1 -0.56 -5.25 -46.30
CA MET A 1 -0.71 -4.25 -45.23
C MET A 1 -0.96 -5.03 -43.95
N PRO A 2 0.02 -5.27 -43.08
CA PRO A 2 -0.26 -5.84 -41.78
C PRO A 2 -0.82 -4.71 -40.88
N ALA A 3 -1.98 -4.95 -40.32
CA ALA A 3 -2.58 -4.10 -39.29
C ALA A 3 -1.74 -4.21 -38.02
N ASP A 4 -1.21 -3.09 -37.58
CA ASP A 4 -0.58 -2.91 -36.29
C ASP A 4 -1.62 -3.19 -35.19
N GLY A 5 -1.64 -4.42 -34.71
CA GLY A 5 -2.36 -4.84 -33.53
C GLY A 5 -1.56 -4.47 -32.30
N ALA A 6 -1.51 -3.19 -31.92
CA ALA A 6 -1.10 -2.81 -30.59
C ALA A 6 -2.07 -3.48 -29.61
N ALA A 7 -1.58 -4.41 -28.81
CA ALA A 7 -2.34 -4.99 -27.71
C ALA A 7 -2.87 -3.83 -26.84
N PRO A 8 -4.15 -3.84 -26.43
CA PRO A 8 -4.67 -2.82 -25.57
C PRO A 8 -3.79 -2.80 -24.32
N GLY A 9 -3.10 -1.67 -24.10
CA GLY A 9 -2.25 -1.50 -22.92
C GLY A 9 -3.06 -1.78 -21.66
N ALA A 10 -2.47 -2.51 -20.72
CA ALA A 10 -3.13 -2.86 -19.46
C ALA A 10 -3.79 -1.65 -18.83
N ALA A 11 -5.02 -1.82 -18.40
CA ALA A 11 -5.80 -0.72 -17.84
C ALA A 11 -5.17 -0.24 -16.53
N VAL A 12 -4.89 1.06 -16.46
CA VAL A 12 -4.45 1.74 -15.23
C VAL A 12 -5.67 2.22 -14.47
N HIS A 13 -5.77 1.84 -13.21
CA HIS A 13 -6.86 2.20 -12.33
C HIS A 13 -6.41 3.29 -11.35
N TRP A 14 -7.01 4.48 -11.46
CA TRP A 14 -6.73 5.61 -10.56
C TRP A 14 -7.65 5.55 -9.35
N PHE A 15 -7.16 5.93 -8.19
CA PHE A 15 -7.96 6.01 -6.98
C PHE A 15 -7.60 7.22 -6.11
N ASP A 16 -8.54 7.59 -5.25
CA ASP A 16 -8.36 8.51 -4.13
C ASP A 16 -8.88 7.80 -2.88
N LEU A 17 -7.99 7.58 -1.91
CA LEU A 17 -8.32 6.88 -0.66
C LEU A 17 -9.53 7.48 0.05
N ARG A 18 -9.76 8.80 -0.08
CA ARG A 18 -10.89 9.49 0.56
C ARG A 18 -12.23 9.04 0.00
N THR A 19 -12.28 8.62 -1.27
CA THR A 19 -13.50 8.17 -1.96
C THR A 19 -13.69 6.66 -1.92
N VAL A 20 -12.66 5.89 -1.57
CA VAL A 20 -12.77 4.43 -1.41
C VAL A 20 -13.67 4.10 -0.20
N PRO A 21 -14.75 3.33 -0.37
CA PRO A 21 -15.64 2.97 0.73
C PRO A 21 -14.92 2.25 1.86
N ALA A 22 -15.24 2.62 3.11
CA ALA A 22 -14.75 1.93 4.28
C ALA A 22 -15.73 0.84 4.70
N THR A 23 -15.27 -0.39 4.80
CA THR A 23 -16.04 -1.53 5.32
C THR A 23 -15.73 -1.72 6.79
N PRO A 24 -16.70 -1.55 7.71
CA PRO A 24 -16.51 -1.79 9.13
C PRO A 24 -16.19 -3.28 9.40
N TRP A 25 -15.34 -3.52 10.39
CA TRP A 25 -15.07 -4.89 10.83
C TRP A 25 -16.23 -5.42 11.67
N LYS A 26 -16.47 -6.73 11.58
CA LYS A 26 -17.57 -7.38 12.30
C LYS A 26 -17.49 -7.23 13.82
N ASN A 27 -16.27 -7.13 14.36
CA ASN A 27 -16.02 -6.93 15.80
C ASN A 27 -16.08 -5.47 16.24
N GLY A 28 -16.34 -4.52 15.33
CA GLY A 28 -16.39 -3.08 15.63
C GLY A 28 -15.02 -2.44 15.91
N GLY A 29 -13.92 -3.19 15.88
CA GLY A 29 -12.58 -2.72 16.25
C GLY A 29 -11.90 -1.84 15.20
N GLY A 30 -12.50 -1.66 14.03
CA GLY A 30 -11.91 -0.88 12.94
C GLY A 30 -12.68 -0.93 11.65
N SER A 31 -12.03 -0.50 10.58
CA SER A 31 -12.57 -0.55 9.21
C SER A 31 -11.45 -0.72 8.19
N THR A 32 -11.80 -1.20 7.00
CA THR A 32 -10.85 -1.38 5.89
C THR A 32 -11.37 -0.68 4.63
N ARG A 33 -10.48 0.04 3.95
CA ARG A 33 -10.65 0.53 2.58
C ARG A 33 -9.83 -0.36 1.65
N GLU A 34 -10.50 -1.15 0.83
CA GLU A 34 -9.86 -2.03 -0.14
C GLU A 34 -9.50 -1.24 -1.39
N LEU A 35 -8.20 -1.11 -1.69
CA LEU A 35 -7.70 -0.42 -2.87
C LEU A 35 -7.71 -1.32 -4.09
N VAL A 36 -7.34 -2.57 -3.90
CA VAL A 36 -7.37 -3.61 -4.93
C VAL A 36 -7.48 -4.99 -4.28
N CYS A 37 -8.26 -5.87 -4.91
CA CYS A 37 -8.37 -7.30 -4.64
C CYS A 37 -8.34 -8.02 -6.00
N TRP A 38 -7.27 -8.77 -6.26
CA TRP A 38 -7.05 -9.41 -7.55
C TRP A 38 -7.13 -10.95 -7.46
N PRO A 39 -7.84 -11.63 -8.38
CA PRO A 39 -8.65 -11.06 -9.45
C PRO A 39 -9.92 -10.37 -8.93
N PRO A 40 -10.54 -9.48 -9.73
CA PRO A 40 -11.76 -8.81 -9.31
C PRO A 40 -12.86 -9.78 -8.89
N GLY A 41 -13.51 -9.51 -7.76
CA GLY A 41 -14.58 -10.35 -7.21
C GLY A 41 -14.12 -11.56 -6.40
N ALA A 42 -12.81 -11.78 -6.22
CA ALA A 42 -12.29 -12.93 -5.48
C ALA A 42 -12.65 -12.92 -3.98
N GLY A 43 -12.90 -11.76 -3.40
CA GLY A 43 -13.13 -11.64 -1.96
C GLY A 43 -11.90 -11.99 -1.12
N THR A 44 -12.09 -12.12 0.20
CA THR A 44 -11.00 -12.37 1.14
C THR A 44 -10.46 -13.80 1.13
N ASP A 45 -11.17 -14.74 0.51
CA ASP A 45 -10.82 -16.15 0.57
C ASP A 45 -10.02 -16.63 -0.64
N ALA A 46 -10.20 -15.98 -1.80
CA ALA A 46 -9.70 -16.46 -3.09
C ALA A 46 -8.79 -15.46 -3.82
N PHE A 47 -8.41 -14.34 -3.20
CA PHE A 47 -7.52 -13.39 -3.86
C PHE A 47 -6.12 -13.98 -4.11
N GLY A 48 -5.49 -13.56 -5.20
CA GLY A 48 -4.07 -13.79 -5.46
C GLY A 48 -3.21 -12.74 -4.73
N TRP A 49 -3.55 -11.46 -4.93
CA TRP A 49 -2.95 -10.36 -4.15
C TRP A 49 -4.00 -9.30 -3.81
N ARG A 50 -3.76 -8.60 -2.69
CA ARG A 50 -4.70 -7.62 -2.16
C ARG A 50 -3.95 -6.48 -1.49
N VAL A 51 -4.39 -5.24 -1.72
CA VAL A 51 -3.89 -4.04 -1.02
C VAL A 51 -5.05 -3.31 -0.39
N SER A 52 -4.86 -2.90 0.86
CA SER A 52 -5.87 -2.17 1.61
C SER A 52 -5.25 -1.22 2.62
N VAL A 53 -6.04 -0.23 3.02
CA VAL A 53 -5.75 0.66 4.15
C VAL A 53 -6.77 0.35 5.25
N ALA A 54 -6.28 0.02 6.44
CA ALA A 54 -7.11 -0.27 7.58
C ALA A 54 -6.97 0.80 8.67
N ARG A 55 -8.09 1.13 9.34
CA ARG A 55 -8.10 1.93 10.55
C ARG A 55 -8.38 1.01 11.74
N ILE A 56 -7.43 0.92 12.64
CA ILE A 56 -7.52 0.14 13.88
C ILE A 56 -7.94 1.12 14.98
N ALA A 57 -9.16 0.96 15.50
CA ALA A 57 -9.76 1.87 16.47
C ALA A 57 -9.86 1.28 17.87
N ALA A 58 -9.73 -0.05 18.02
CA ALA A 58 -9.75 -0.74 19.30
C ALA A 58 -8.80 -1.95 19.28
N PRO A 59 -8.30 -2.39 20.43
CA PRO A 59 -7.51 -3.61 20.53
C PRO A 59 -8.38 -4.85 20.22
N GLY A 60 -7.75 -5.93 19.79
CA GLY A 60 -8.44 -7.18 19.50
C GLY A 60 -7.65 -8.11 18.59
N PRO A 61 -8.22 -9.28 18.25
CA PRO A 61 -7.57 -10.27 17.42
C PRO A 61 -7.34 -9.71 16.00
N PHE A 62 -6.16 -9.94 15.51
CA PHE A 62 -5.78 -9.61 14.13
C PHE A 62 -6.12 -10.79 13.22
N SER A 63 -6.94 -10.57 12.20
CA SER A 63 -7.47 -11.66 11.37
C SER A 63 -6.35 -12.51 10.77
N ALA A 64 -6.43 -13.83 10.96
CA ALA A 64 -5.55 -14.79 10.35
C ALA A 64 -5.98 -15.11 8.91
N PHE A 65 -4.99 -15.32 8.03
CA PHE A 65 -5.19 -15.68 6.63
C PHE A 65 -4.26 -16.82 6.24
N ALA A 66 -4.78 -18.03 6.18
CA ALA A 66 -3.99 -19.23 5.87
C ALA A 66 -3.40 -19.15 4.45
N GLY A 67 -2.12 -19.48 4.32
CA GLY A 67 -1.39 -19.51 3.05
C GLY A 67 -1.20 -18.12 2.42
N VAL A 68 -1.16 -17.07 3.23
CA VAL A 68 -0.96 -15.69 2.79
C VAL A 68 0.28 -15.09 3.44
N ASP A 69 1.15 -14.49 2.65
CA ASP A 69 2.23 -13.64 3.14
C ASP A 69 1.74 -12.20 3.24
N ARG A 70 1.99 -11.57 4.38
CA ARG A 70 1.53 -10.21 4.67
C ARG A 70 2.69 -9.26 4.87
N GLN A 71 2.48 -8.02 4.42
CA GLN A 71 3.33 -6.89 4.76
C GLN A 71 2.43 -5.76 5.27
N ILE A 72 2.77 -5.20 6.42
CA ILE A 72 2.02 -4.12 7.06
C ILE A 72 2.94 -2.93 7.32
N MET A 73 2.39 -1.73 7.26
CA MET A 73 3.15 -0.51 7.46
C MET A 73 2.25 0.55 8.09
N LEU A 74 2.71 1.17 9.19
CA LEU A 74 2.01 2.29 9.80
C LEU A 74 1.98 3.48 8.85
N LEU A 75 0.79 4.00 8.56
CA LEU A 75 0.58 5.24 7.80
C LEU A 75 0.45 6.44 8.74
N ASP A 76 -0.39 6.30 9.77
CA ASP A 76 -0.74 7.40 10.68
C ASP A 76 -1.21 6.89 12.05
N GLY A 77 -1.13 7.74 13.07
CA GLY A 77 -1.49 7.43 14.44
C GLY A 77 -0.29 7.06 15.31
N ASP A 78 -0.57 6.61 16.53
CA ASP A 78 0.45 6.32 17.55
C ASP A 78 1.08 4.94 17.36
N GLY A 79 0.47 4.09 16.54
CA GLY A 79 0.93 2.75 16.24
C GLY A 79 0.22 1.67 17.05
N VAL A 80 0.65 0.44 16.78
CA VAL A 80 0.11 -0.76 17.41
C VAL A 80 1.24 -1.73 17.76
N THR A 81 1.00 -2.59 18.76
CA THR A 81 1.84 -3.75 19.02
C THR A 81 1.06 -5.01 18.67
N LEU A 82 1.67 -5.87 17.87
CA LEU A 82 1.14 -7.17 17.47
C LEU A 82 1.84 -8.25 18.29
N HIS A 83 1.05 -9.01 19.04
CA HIS A 83 1.52 -10.09 19.91
C HIS A 83 1.06 -11.43 19.38
N GLY A 84 1.97 -12.37 19.16
CA GLY A 84 1.64 -13.77 18.90
C GLY A 84 1.35 -14.55 20.19
N GLU A 85 0.83 -15.77 20.04
CA GLU A 85 0.69 -16.72 21.15
C GLU A 85 2.06 -17.09 21.75
N ASP A 86 3.08 -17.19 20.91
CA ASP A 86 4.46 -17.32 21.35
C ASP A 86 4.99 -15.93 21.75
N ALA A 87 5.48 -15.80 22.98
CA ALA A 87 6.07 -14.57 23.51
C ALA A 87 7.26 -14.05 22.67
N ALA A 88 7.89 -14.90 21.87
CA ALA A 88 8.95 -14.50 20.92
C ALA A 88 8.41 -13.68 19.75
N LEU A 89 7.12 -13.76 19.42
CA LEU A 89 6.51 -13.00 18.35
C LEU A 89 5.82 -11.76 18.92
N CYS A 90 6.58 -10.69 19.06
CA CYS A 90 6.07 -9.38 19.43
C CYS A 90 6.68 -8.35 18.48
N HIS A 91 5.83 -7.63 17.75
CA HIS A 91 6.28 -6.57 16.84
C HIS A 91 5.52 -5.27 17.08
N THR A 92 6.28 -4.18 17.18
CA THR A 92 5.72 -2.83 17.38
C THR A 92 5.79 -2.04 16.08
N LEU A 93 4.63 -1.72 15.54
CA LEU A 93 4.46 -0.81 14.41
C LEU A 93 4.27 0.61 14.93
N GLN A 94 5.35 1.33 15.18
CA GLN A 94 5.33 2.72 15.69
C GLN A 94 6.05 3.68 14.75
N GLN A 95 7.01 3.17 14.00
CA GLN A 95 7.69 3.98 13.00
C GLN A 95 6.87 4.03 11.71
N ARG A 96 6.45 5.24 11.31
CA ARG A 96 5.73 5.44 10.04
C ARG A 96 6.58 4.99 8.86
N TRP A 97 5.91 4.39 7.88
CA TRP A 97 6.45 4.04 6.57
C TRP A 97 7.55 2.99 6.58
N GLN A 98 7.63 2.23 7.64
CA GLN A 98 8.52 1.08 7.76
C GLN A 98 7.74 -0.22 7.60
N PRO A 99 7.87 -0.95 6.47
CA PRO A 99 7.18 -2.21 6.26
C PRO A 99 7.69 -3.32 7.16
N TRP A 100 6.79 -4.10 7.74
CA TRP A 100 7.06 -5.35 8.43
C TRP A 100 6.36 -6.52 7.76
N ARG A 101 7.03 -7.69 7.70
CA ARG A 101 6.56 -8.90 7.03
C ARG A 101 6.28 -10.00 8.02
N PHE A 102 5.19 -10.75 7.78
CA PHE A 102 4.82 -11.90 8.60
C PHE A 102 3.94 -12.89 7.82
N ALA A 103 3.85 -14.15 8.31
CA ALA A 103 2.96 -15.14 7.76
C ALA A 103 1.53 -14.84 8.21
N GLY A 104 0.59 -14.77 7.27
CA GLY A 104 -0.79 -14.34 7.54
C GLY A 104 -1.59 -15.30 8.41
N GLU A 105 -1.18 -16.56 8.50
CA GLU A 105 -1.78 -17.56 9.38
C GLU A 105 -1.41 -17.42 10.87
N GLN A 106 -0.41 -16.61 11.19
CA GLN A 106 -0.01 -16.39 12.58
C GLN A 106 -1.15 -15.74 13.38
N PRO A 107 -1.62 -16.35 14.46
CA PRO A 107 -2.58 -15.73 15.34
C PRO A 107 -1.90 -14.57 16.07
N LEU A 108 -2.41 -13.36 15.86
CA LEU A 108 -1.88 -12.15 16.46
C LEU A 108 -2.99 -11.37 17.18
N ASP A 109 -2.68 -10.87 18.36
CA ASP A 109 -3.48 -9.88 19.07
C ASP A 109 -2.89 -8.49 18.88
N CYS A 110 -3.74 -7.53 18.52
CA CYS A 110 -3.38 -6.13 18.32
C CYS A 110 -3.71 -5.31 19.55
N ARG A 111 -2.74 -4.53 20.02
CA ARG A 111 -2.92 -3.51 21.07
C ARG A 111 -2.55 -2.15 20.53
N LEU A 112 -3.37 -1.15 20.83
CA LEU A 112 -3.05 0.24 20.52
C LEU A 112 -1.95 0.74 21.46
N ILE A 113 -1.01 1.52 20.95
CA ILE A 113 0.02 2.20 21.77
C ILE A 113 -0.57 3.48 22.38
N GLY A 114 -1.47 4.12 21.64
CA GLY A 114 -2.18 5.32 22.08
C GLY A 114 -3.56 5.37 21.44
N GLY A 115 -3.82 6.38 20.62
CA GLY A 115 -5.06 6.53 19.86
C GLY A 115 -5.18 5.56 18.67
N PRO A 116 -6.28 5.68 17.90
CA PRO A 116 -6.47 4.91 16.69
C PRO A 116 -5.31 5.09 15.71
N SER A 117 -4.97 4.01 15.01
CA SER A 117 -3.90 3.99 14.02
C SER A 117 -4.41 3.53 12.65
N THR A 118 -3.70 3.95 11.61
CA THR A 118 -4.01 3.59 10.21
C THR A 118 -2.81 2.88 9.63
N ASP A 119 -3.03 1.73 9.02
CA ASP A 119 -2.01 0.91 8.40
C ASP A 119 -2.29 0.62 6.93
N PHE A 120 -1.22 0.40 6.18
CA PHE A 120 -1.25 -0.09 4.80
C PHE A 120 -0.89 -1.56 4.79
N ASN A 121 -1.71 -2.39 4.14
CA ASN A 121 -1.54 -3.84 4.06
C ASN A 121 -1.34 -4.30 2.62
N LEU A 122 -0.30 -5.10 2.39
CA LEU A 122 -0.13 -5.94 1.21
C LEU A 122 -0.27 -7.39 1.62
N MET A 123 -1.09 -8.15 0.90
CA MET A 123 -1.36 -9.57 1.12
C MET A 123 -1.15 -10.33 -0.18
N LEU A 124 -0.41 -11.43 -0.12
CA LEU A 124 0.00 -12.23 -1.27
C LEU A 124 -0.32 -13.70 -1.04
N ARG A 125 -1.00 -14.36 -1.97
CA ARG A 125 -1.21 -15.81 -1.93
C ARG A 125 0.14 -16.51 -2.09
N ARG A 126 0.61 -17.14 -1.02
CA ARG A 126 1.91 -17.84 -0.98
C ARG A 126 1.99 -18.93 -2.04
N GLY A 127 3.13 -19.03 -2.74
CA GLY A 127 3.36 -19.97 -3.82
C GLY A 127 2.71 -19.59 -5.16
N GLN A 128 1.83 -18.58 -5.19
CA GLN A 128 1.23 -18.08 -6.42
C GLN A 128 1.71 -16.68 -6.78
N TRP A 129 1.88 -15.83 -5.76
CA TRP A 129 2.26 -14.44 -5.92
C TRP A 129 3.42 -14.07 -5.00
N GLN A 130 4.31 -13.26 -5.50
CA GLN A 130 5.39 -12.65 -4.75
C GLN A 130 5.38 -11.14 -4.95
N GLY A 131 5.93 -10.41 -4.00
CA GLY A 131 5.97 -8.96 -4.10
C GLY A 131 6.52 -8.29 -2.87
N ARG A 132 6.67 -6.99 -2.98
CA ARG A 132 7.16 -6.19 -1.87
C ARG A 132 6.50 -4.82 -1.83
N MET A 133 6.42 -4.28 -0.63
CA MET A 133 6.07 -2.91 -0.33
C MET A 133 7.34 -2.16 0.06
N GLN A 134 7.50 -0.96 -0.48
CA GLN A 134 8.59 -0.04 -0.13
C GLN A 134 8.12 1.40 -0.18
N VAL A 135 8.81 2.28 0.51
CA VAL A 135 8.61 3.74 0.42
C VAL A 135 9.76 4.34 -0.37
N VAL A 136 9.42 5.16 -1.34
CA VAL A 136 10.39 5.88 -2.19
C VAL A 136 10.23 7.38 -2.01
N HIS A 137 11.33 8.10 -2.10
CA HIS A 137 11.40 9.56 -1.95
C HIS A 137 11.88 10.26 -3.22
N ASP A 138 12.48 9.49 -4.11
CA ASP A 138 13.05 9.96 -5.36
C ASP A 138 12.25 9.44 -6.56
N MET A 139 12.58 9.94 -7.73
CA MET A 139 11.99 9.51 -8.99
C MET A 139 12.05 7.98 -9.13
N ALA A 140 10.93 7.38 -9.50
CA ALA A 140 10.79 5.94 -9.69
C ALA A 140 10.11 5.62 -11.02
N THR A 141 10.47 4.48 -11.61
CA THR A 141 9.79 3.94 -12.80
C THR A 141 8.98 2.72 -12.41
N VAL A 142 7.68 2.75 -12.71
CA VAL A 142 6.71 1.68 -12.38
C VAL A 142 6.06 1.13 -13.63
N GLY A 143 5.46 -0.05 -13.54
CA GLY A 143 4.62 -0.64 -14.59
C GLY A 143 5.37 -1.28 -15.74
N ALA A 144 6.70 -1.30 -15.75
CA ALA A 144 7.48 -1.95 -16.80
C ALA A 144 7.32 -3.48 -16.77
N THR A 145 7.16 -4.07 -15.59
CA THR A 145 7.01 -5.51 -15.38
C THR A 145 5.97 -5.78 -14.27
N GLY A 146 5.21 -6.87 -14.44
CA GLY A 146 4.29 -7.34 -13.41
C GLY A 146 3.11 -6.40 -13.11
N ALA A 147 2.47 -6.67 -11.98
CA ALA A 147 1.38 -5.90 -11.42
C ALA A 147 1.88 -4.99 -10.30
N GLY A 148 1.05 -4.08 -9.82
CA GLY A 148 1.44 -3.26 -8.68
C GLY A 148 0.47 -2.13 -8.34
N LEU A 149 0.89 -1.35 -7.35
CA LEU A 149 0.16 -0.17 -6.89
C LEU A 149 1.15 0.86 -6.37
N CYS A 150 0.83 2.14 -6.59
CA CYS A 150 1.49 3.20 -5.85
C CYS A 150 0.46 4.20 -5.28
N MET A 151 0.78 4.80 -4.12
CA MET A 151 -0.01 5.83 -3.46
C MET A 151 0.89 6.88 -2.84
N VAL A 152 0.55 8.15 -3.05
CA VAL A 152 1.28 9.26 -2.42
C VAL A 152 1.00 9.27 -0.92
N LEU A 153 2.06 9.29 -0.12
CA LEU A 153 2.02 9.44 1.33
C LEU A 153 2.21 10.90 1.73
N GLN A 154 3.13 11.60 1.07
CA GLN A 154 3.50 12.98 1.37
C GLN A 154 3.96 13.72 0.12
N GLY A 155 3.68 15.03 0.07
CA GLY A 155 4.04 15.91 -1.04
C GLY A 155 3.14 15.71 -2.25
N GLN A 156 3.63 16.12 -3.40
CA GLN A 156 2.96 15.98 -4.70
C GLN A 156 3.86 15.19 -5.64
N TRP A 157 3.24 14.35 -6.49
CA TRP A 157 3.98 13.54 -7.44
C TRP A 157 3.36 13.65 -8.83
N ALA A 158 4.20 13.89 -9.83
CA ALA A 158 3.79 13.81 -11.24
C ALA A 158 3.92 12.36 -11.74
N VAL A 159 2.91 11.90 -12.47
CA VAL A 159 2.94 10.64 -13.22
C VAL A 159 3.09 10.97 -14.68
N LEU A 160 4.19 10.52 -15.28
CA LEU A 160 4.56 10.78 -16.68
C LEU A 160 4.59 9.45 -17.45
N GLY A 161 4.46 9.49 -18.78
CA GLY A 161 4.52 8.30 -19.64
C GLY A 161 3.15 7.64 -19.89
N GLY A 162 2.10 8.45 -20.00
CA GLY A 162 0.76 8.05 -20.43
C GLY A 162 0.18 9.09 -21.37
N ASP A 163 -1.12 8.98 -21.69
CA ASP A 163 -1.80 9.93 -22.60
C ASP A 163 -1.79 11.38 -22.09
N ALA A 164 -1.72 11.55 -20.77
CA ALA A 164 -1.57 12.85 -20.12
C ALA A 164 -0.79 12.72 -18.80
N ALA A 165 0.04 13.73 -18.52
CA ALA A 165 0.66 13.87 -17.21
C ALA A 165 -0.42 14.12 -16.13
N ARG A 166 -0.28 13.49 -14.95
CA ARG A 166 -1.17 13.71 -13.80
C ARG A 166 -0.36 14.07 -12.58
N VAL A 167 -0.90 14.97 -11.76
CA VAL A 167 -0.34 15.27 -10.43
C VAL A 167 -1.19 14.59 -9.38
N LEU A 168 -0.54 13.81 -8.52
CA LEU A 168 -1.15 13.11 -7.41
C LEU A 168 -0.87 13.83 -6.09
N GLN A 169 -1.87 13.85 -5.22
CA GLN A 169 -1.85 14.37 -3.87
C GLN A 169 -1.80 13.21 -2.85
N PRO A 170 -1.49 13.45 -1.56
CA PRO A 170 -1.55 12.43 -0.52
C PRO A 170 -2.88 11.67 -0.51
N GLY A 171 -2.80 10.34 -0.46
CA GLY A 171 -3.93 9.42 -0.56
C GLY A 171 -4.38 9.11 -1.99
N GLN A 172 -3.87 9.80 -3.00
CA GLN A 172 -4.13 9.47 -4.39
C GLN A 172 -3.09 8.50 -4.94
N GLY A 173 -3.50 7.64 -5.86
CA GLY A 173 -2.63 6.63 -6.42
C GLY A 173 -3.19 5.98 -7.68
N LEU A 174 -2.46 4.98 -8.13
CA LEU A 174 -2.85 4.12 -9.25
C LEU A 174 -2.43 2.69 -8.98
N TRP A 175 -3.15 1.75 -9.58
CA TRP A 175 -2.76 0.34 -9.60
C TRP A 175 -2.95 -0.26 -11.00
N TRP A 176 -2.26 -1.35 -11.26
CA TRP A 176 -2.27 -2.06 -12.55
C TRP A 176 -2.17 -3.56 -12.30
N PRO A 177 -2.95 -4.39 -13.04
CA PRO A 177 -2.97 -5.85 -12.86
C PRO A 177 -1.87 -6.61 -13.58
N GLU A 178 -1.25 -5.98 -14.58
CA GLU A 178 -0.22 -6.54 -15.44
C GLU A 178 0.67 -5.42 -16.00
N ALA A 179 1.75 -5.73 -16.70
CA ALA A 179 2.63 -4.72 -17.27
C ALA A 179 1.86 -3.70 -18.13
N MET A 180 1.92 -2.44 -17.75
CA MET A 180 1.18 -1.34 -18.37
C MET A 180 2.04 -0.39 -19.23
N GLY A 181 3.31 -0.76 -19.48
CA GLY A 181 4.32 0.16 -19.98
C GLY A 181 4.91 1.04 -18.88
N ALA A 182 6.16 1.42 -19.06
CA ALA A 182 6.88 2.20 -18.07
C ALA A 182 6.24 3.59 -17.84
N ARG A 183 6.01 3.93 -16.58
CA ARG A 183 5.61 5.27 -16.16
C ARG A 183 6.60 5.82 -15.15
N VAL A 184 6.92 7.09 -15.28
CA VAL A 184 7.82 7.78 -14.35
C VAL A 184 6.99 8.50 -13.31
N LEU A 185 7.27 8.21 -12.05
CA LEU A 185 6.75 8.92 -10.88
C LEU A 185 7.84 9.88 -10.41
N GLN A 186 7.56 11.16 -10.48
CA GLN A 186 8.50 12.23 -10.14
C GLN A 186 7.96 13.07 -8.99
N PRO A 187 8.69 13.18 -7.86
CA PRO A 187 8.30 14.10 -6.80
C PRO A 187 8.36 15.53 -7.32
N LEU A 188 7.33 16.31 -7.03
CA LEU A 188 7.31 17.75 -7.31
C LEU A 188 7.85 18.49 -6.09
N GLN A 189 8.87 19.31 -6.30
CA GLN A 189 9.36 20.18 -5.24
C GLN A 189 8.33 21.28 -4.98
N PRO A 190 8.12 21.71 -3.72
CA PRO A 190 7.31 22.89 -3.44
C PRO A 190 7.88 24.11 -4.17
N LEU A 191 7.01 24.90 -4.75
CA LEU A 191 7.36 26.08 -5.59
C LEU A 191 8.10 27.20 -4.83
N SER A 192 8.28 27.09 -3.51
CA SER A 192 9.01 28.08 -2.71
C SER A 192 9.73 27.41 -1.53
N PRO A 193 11.05 27.63 -1.38
CA PRO A 193 11.79 27.18 -0.20
C PRO A 193 11.50 28.01 1.06
N GLU A 194 10.64 29.00 1.01
CA GLU A 194 10.49 30.01 2.08
C GLU A 194 9.61 29.60 3.28
N VAL A 195 9.06 28.40 3.32
CA VAL A 195 8.26 27.91 4.47
C VAL A 195 8.85 26.64 5.09
N ALA A 196 10.11 26.37 4.88
CA ALA A 196 10.83 25.41 5.72
C ALA A 196 11.23 26.14 7.02
N ASN A 197 10.30 26.26 7.96
CA ASN A 197 10.67 26.53 9.36
C ASN A 197 11.46 25.31 9.84
N PRO A 198 12.79 25.41 10.04
CA PRO A 198 13.60 24.28 10.44
C PRO A 198 13.37 24.02 11.94
N HIS A 199 12.19 23.54 12.29
CA HIS A 199 11.99 22.96 13.61
C HIS A 199 12.80 21.66 13.62
N PRO A 200 13.79 21.48 14.50
CA PRO A 200 14.67 20.31 14.50
C PRO A 200 13.95 18.98 14.70
N PHE A 201 12.67 19.00 15.00
CA PHE A 201 11.76 17.84 15.14
C PHE A 201 10.61 17.85 14.11
N ALA A 202 10.66 18.68 13.07
CA ALA A 202 9.69 18.57 11.97
C ALA A 202 9.87 17.21 11.30
N PRO A 203 8.79 16.42 11.07
CA PRO A 203 8.90 15.19 10.30
C PRO A 203 9.51 15.51 8.94
N ASP A 204 10.35 14.62 8.46
CA ASP A 204 11.03 14.73 7.17
C ASP A 204 10.03 15.22 6.10
N ALA A 205 10.26 16.44 5.60
CA ALA A 205 9.35 17.09 4.67
C ALA A 205 9.50 16.58 3.23
N ARG A 206 10.36 15.57 3.01
CA ARG A 206 10.59 15.01 1.68
C ARG A 206 9.32 14.34 1.14
N PRO A 207 9.03 14.49 -0.15
CA PRO A 207 7.97 13.73 -0.80
C PRO A 207 8.16 12.22 -0.54
N ALA A 208 7.05 11.53 -0.32
CA ALA A 208 7.06 10.09 -0.06
C ALA A 208 5.90 9.41 -0.79
N LEU A 209 6.18 8.24 -1.35
CA LEU A 209 5.23 7.43 -2.08
C LEU A 209 5.42 5.97 -1.67
N VAL A 210 4.35 5.28 -1.30
CA VAL A 210 4.39 3.83 -1.17
C VAL A 210 4.28 3.20 -2.56
N TRP A 211 5.18 2.24 -2.81
CA TRP A 211 5.20 1.45 -4.03
C TRP A 211 5.13 -0.02 -3.69
N VAL A 212 4.22 -0.71 -4.37
CA VAL A 212 4.01 -2.15 -4.30
C VAL A 212 4.29 -2.75 -5.66
N ASP A 213 5.26 -3.66 -5.71
CA ASP A 213 5.50 -4.54 -6.85
C ASP A 213 4.91 -5.92 -6.57
N VAL A 214 4.23 -6.49 -7.55
CA VAL A 214 3.64 -7.82 -7.45
C VAL A 214 3.88 -8.59 -8.75
N ALA A 215 4.26 -9.84 -8.65
CA ALA A 215 4.41 -10.74 -9.79
C ALA A 215 3.93 -12.15 -9.44
N PRO A 216 3.42 -12.93 -10.42
CA PRO A 216 3.22 -14.35 -10.20
C PRO A 216 4.56 -15.05 -9.94
N VAL A 217 4.52 -16.08 -9.11
CA VAL A 217 5.67 -16.96 -8.90
C VAL A 217 5.80 -17.83 -10.15
N ASN A 218 6.90 -17.69 -10.87
CA ASN A 218 7.20 -18.57 -12.01
C ASN A 218 7.40 -20.00 -11.49
N MET A 219 6.56 -20.91 -11.96
CA MET A 219 6.72 -22.35 -11.75
C MET A 219 7.75 -22.91 -12.74
#